data_1f4688bd7f156c50f52418885d4f97ed
#
_entry.id   1f4688bd7f156c50f52418885d4f97ed
#
_cell.length_a   1.000
_cell.length_b   1.000
_cell.length_c   1.000
_cell.angle_alpha   90.00
_cell.angle_beta   90.00
_cell.angle_gamma   90.00
#
_symmetry.space_group_name_H-M   'P 1'
#
loop_
_entity.id
_entity.type
_entity.pdbx_description
1 polymer ?
#
loop_
_entity_poly.entity_id
_entity_poly.type
_entity_poly.pdbx_seq_one_letter_code
_entity_poly.pdbx_strand_id
1 'polypeptide(L)'
;MSKFREKLNLLLLDVMAINAAFFSVFWAKYVSGKWGYLDTLWHHEGGIGQHVTFSFALDRYLWPMVVISVFWLILFAFYGLYRSWRAQSRLDEFVAVGKIVSLGVLVLFLLTFDISDPFPKTRMVLFAYWMLLMLFVGAGRIGVRTFQRRALAKGFGGRRSVIVGTGRLGHMLLRKIQGSPALGYRIEGLVAEYGGGDEGERVDCPVLGNAEELPRIITDHRIEEVLIAADSSSHQEILDMVSRCNGRSVTFGIIPDLYDIVSGHVRTQEIYGFPVMELLPDLMPAWEKTAKRLVDVIVSLVILIGMSAVWALVALSIKLDSRGPVFFVQKRVGRDGKIFRMGKFRSMVENAEGESGPVWAGKNDPRITRVGRIIRRLKIDEVPQLYNVLRGDMSLVGPRPERPFFVETLEQEIPLYRRRLRVVPGLTGWAQTNQGYDTSIEDVKEKLKYDLYYIENMSLRMDTKILLRTLFVALRGTEIRLEKEISD
;
A
#
# COMPACT_ATOMS: atom_id res chain seq x y z
N MET A 1 -6.72 22.32 -2.38
CA MET A 1 -6.94 21.68 -3.71
C MET A 1 -7.31 20.23 -3.48
N SER A 2 -8.36 19.67 -4.11
CA SER A 2 -8.73 18.27 -3.83
C SER A 2 -7.61 17.34 -4.32
N LYS A 3 -7.36 16.24 -3.60
CA LYS A 3 -6.37 15.19 -3.96
C LYS A 3 -6.54 14.70 -5.41
N PHE A 4 -7.76 14.76 -5.92
CA PHE A 4 -8.08 14.38 -7.31
C PHE A 4 -7.52 15.39 -8.32
N ARG A 5 -7.69 16.71 -8.11
CA ARG A 5 -7.16 17.74 -9.01
C ARG A 5 -5.64 17.74 -9.08
N GLU A 6 -4.98 17.45 -7.97
CA GLU A 6 -3.52 17.32 -7.93
C GLU A 6 -3.03 16.18 -8.82
N LYS A 7 -3.63 15.00 -8.68
CA LYS A 7 -3.30 13.84 -9.51
C LYS A 7 -3.57 14.08 -10.99
N LEU A 8 -4.69 14.71 -11.30
CA LEU A 8 -5.06 15.03 -12.67
C LEU A 8 -4.05 16.01 -13.33
N ASN A 9 -3.65 17.05 -12.59
CA ASN A 9 -2.67 18.01 -13.07
C ASN A 9 -1.30 17.36 -13.33
N LEU A 10 -0.84 16.47 -12.44
CA LEU A 10 0.40 15.72 -12.64
C LEU A 10 0.31 14.78 -13.83
N LEU A 11 -0.80 14.09 -14.01
CA LEU A 11 -1.03 13.21 -15.15
C LEU A 11 -1.01 13.98 -16.48
N LEU A 12 -1.71 15.10 -16.56
CA LEU A 12 -1.73 15.95 -17.75
C LEU A 12 -0.34 16.49 -18.07
N LEU A 13 0.40 16.92 -17.05
CA LEU A 13 1.77 17.40 -17.23
C LEU A 13 2.69 16.28 -17.74
N ASP A 14 2.59 15.07 -17.20
CA ASP A 14 3.40 13.94 -17.65
C ASP A 14 3.06 13.55 -19.08
N VAL A 15 1.78 13.53 -19.47
CA VAL A 15 1.37 13.31 -20.87
C VAL A 15 2.00 14.37 -21.79
N MET A 16 1.96 15.64 -21.42
CA MET A 16 2.58 16.72 -22.21
C MET A 16 4.10 16.53 -22.28
N ALA A 17 4.77 16.21 -21.18
CA ALA A 17 6.21 16.05 -21.12
C ALA A 17 6.70 14.82 -21.93
N ILE A 18 5.98 13.69 -21.82
CA ILE A 18 6.26 12.47 -22.59
C ILE A 18 6.14 12.75 -24.09
N ASN A 19 5.04 13.42 -24.47
CA ASN A 19 4.81 13.75 -25.88
C ASN A 19 5.76 14.79 -26.40
N ALA A 20 6.16 15.79 -25.61
CA ALA A 20 7.19 16.75 -25.99
C ALA A 20 8.55 16.07 -26.24
N ALA A 21 8.95 15.14 -25.35
CA ALA A 21 10.18 14.36 -25.53
C ALA A 21 10.11 13.50 -26.80
N PHE A 22 9.01 12.78 -27.00
CA PHE A 22 8.81 11.93 -28.17
C PHE A 22 8.77 12.75 -29.47
N PHE A 23 8.02 13.85 -29.48
CA PHE A 23 7.95 14.77 -30.64
C PHE A 23 9.32 15.36 -30.99
N SER A 24 10.11 15.76 -29.99
CA SER A 24 11.43 16.31 -30.20
C SER A 24 12.37 15.33 -30.94
N VAL A 25 12.33 14.05 -30.53
CA VAL A 25 13.10 12.99 -31.18
C VAL A 25 12.57 12.68 -32.55
N PHE A 26 11.24 12.61 -32.70
CA PHE A 26 10.58 12.41 -33.99
C PHE A 26 10.94 13.54 -34.99
N TRP A 27 10.83 14.80 -34.55
CA TRP A 27 11.19 15.97 -35.35
C TRP A 27 12.65 15.94 -35.76
N ALA A 28 13.57 15.68 -34.83
CA ALA A 28 14.99 15.58 -35.15
C ALA A 28 15.27 14.51 -36.19
N LYS A 29 14.57 13.38 -36.15
CA LYS A 29 14.71 12.28 -37.08
C LYS A 29 14.15 12.62 -38.49
N TYR A 30 12.92 13.14 -38.55
CA TYR A 30 12.19 13.27 -39.82
C TYR A 30 12.40 14.61 -40.51
N VAL A 31 12.60 15.70 -39.78
CA VAL A 31 12.67 17.05 -40.32
C VAL A 31 14.10 17.52 -40.54
N SER A 32 15.03 17.18 -39.64
CA SER A 32 16.42 17.65 -39.79
C SER A 32 17.26 16.84 -40.77
N GLY A 33 16.78 15.71 -41.27
CA GLY A 33 17.50 14.86 -42.23
C GLY A 33 18.84 14.28 -41.69
N LYS A 34 19.28 14.71 -40.52
CA LYS A 34 20.60 14.36 -39.95
C LYS A 34 20.69 12.93 -39.43
N TRP A 35 19.57 12.23 -39.34
CA TRP A 35 19.46 10.88 -38.77
C TRP A 35 19.06 9.86 -39.86
N GLY A 36 19.39 10.10 -41.11
CA GLY A 36 18.96 9.34 -42.28
C GLY A 36 19.24 7.83 -42.32
N TYR A 37 19.74 7.23 -41.25
CA TYR A 37 20.05 5.81 -41.20
C TYR A 37 18.86 4.92 -40.75
N LEU A 38 17.73 5.50 -40.31
CA LEU A 38 16.52 4.75 -39.99
C LEU A 38 15.60 4.55 -41.21
N ASP A 39 15.95 5.14 -42.33
CA ASP A 39 15.24 4.95 -43.61
C ASP A 39 15.37 3.52 -44.15
N THR A 40 16.47 2.83 -43.84
CA THR A 40 16.75 1.49 -44.37
C THR A 40 15.97 0.38 -43.67
N LEU A 41 15.47 0.59 -42.46
CA LEU A 41 14.67 -0.41 -41.73
C LEU A 41 13.18 -0.43 -42.15
N TRP A 42 12.71 0.61 -42.86
CA TRP A 42 11.32 0.74 -43.27
C TRP A 42 11.13 0.83 -44.80
N HIS A 43 12.22 0.80 -45.57
CA HIS A 43 12.21 0.71 -47.01
C HIS A 43 12.60 -0.69 -47.51
N HIS A 44 11.74 -1.66 -47.33
CA HIS A 44 11.50 -2.63 -48.38
C HIS A 44 10.29 -2.11 -49.16
N GLU A 45 10.57 -1.55 -50.28
CA GLU A 45 9.77 -1.18 -51.45
C GLU A 45 9.87 0.29 -51.86
N GLY A 46 10.52 0.50 -53.00
CA GLY A 46 10.25 1.56 -53.93
C GLY A 46 11.00 2.89 -53.71
N GLY A 47 12.02 3.06 -54.48
CA GLY A 47 12.79 4.29 -54.59
C GLY A 47 11.99 5.54 -54.94
N ILE A 48 12.75 6.66 -54.93
CA ILE A 48 12.43 8.03 -55.37
C ILE A 48 11.94 8.92 -54.22
N GLY A 49 12.73 9.98 -53.98
CA GLY A 49 12.50 11.03 -52.99
C GLY A 49 11.09 11.61 -52.97
N GLN A 50 10.21 10.98 -52.25
CA GLN A 50 8.93 11.56 -51.91
C GLN A 50 9.14 12.56 -50.79
N HIS A 51 8.85 13.83 -51.05
CA HIS A 51 8.60 14.81 -50.01
C HIS A 51 7.54 14.25 -49.08
N VAL A 52 7.95 13.87 -47.85
CA VAL A 52 7.03 13.36 -46.83
C VAL A 52 6.02 14.44 -46.52
N THR A 53 4.80 14.27 -47.01
CA THR A 53 3.71 15.21 -46.72
C THR A 53 3.42 15.18 -45.20
N PHE A 54 3.11 16.34 -44.66
CA PHE A 54 2.82 16.48 -43.21
C PHE A 54 1.75 15.50 -42.71
N SER A 55 0.74 15.22 -43.53
CA SER A 55 -0.31 14.23 -43.21
C SER A 55 0.24 12.82 -43.05
N PHE A 56 1.14 12.36 -43.90
CA PHE A 56 1.76 11.05 -43.82
C PHE A 56 2.67 10.91 -42.57
N ALA A 57 3.39 11.99 -42.24
CA ALA A 57 4.19 12.04 -41.00
C ALA A 57 3.30 12.02 -39.77
N LEU A 58 2.13 12.65 -39.77
CA LEU A 58 1.20 12.70 -38.65
C LEU A 58 0.58 11.33 -38.35
N ASP A 59 0.16 10.55 -39.35
CA ASP A 59 -0.39 9.21 -39.16
C ASP A 59 0.64 8.26 -38.57
N ARG A 60 1.91 8.35 -38.98
CA ARG A 60 3.00 7.56 -38.39
C ARG A 60 3.42 8.02 -37.01
N TYR A 61 3.10 9.24 -36.61
CA TYR A 61 3.38 9.78 -35.26
C TYR A 61 2.31 9.41 -34.24
N LEU A 62 1.03 9.51 -34.61
CA LEU A 62 -0.08 9.43 -33.65
C LEU A 62 -0.15 8.08 -32.92
N TRP A 63 -0.07 6.98 -33.65
CA TRP A 63 -0.19 5.65 -33.05
C TRP A 63 0.97 5.32 -32.10
N PRO A 64 2.26 5.46 -32.49
CA PRO A 64 3.38 5.30 -31.56
C PRO A 64 3.32 6.25 -30.36
N MET A 65 2.86 7.49 -30.56
CA MET A 65 2.67 8.47 -29.50
C MET A 65 1.71 7.95 -28.41
N VAL A 66 0.58 7.39 -28.82
CA VAL A 66 -0.40 6.82 -27.88
C VAL A 66 0.20 5.64 -27.13
N VAL A 67 0.81 4.70 -27.85
CA VAL A 67 1.42 3.49 -27.25
C VAL A 67 2.51 3.86 -26.23
N ILE A 68 3.41 4.76 -26.59
CA ILE A 68 4.50 5.16 -25.69
C ILE A 68 3.98 5.97 -24.50
N SER A 69 2.95 6.80 -24.69
CA SER A 69 2.32 7.54 -23.60
C SER A 69 1.65 6.58 -22.61
N VAL A 70 0.89 5.60 -23.09
CA VAL A 70 0.26 4.57 -22.25
C VAL A 70 1.32 3.76 -21.49
N PHE A 71 2.41 3.36 -22.16
CA PHE A 71 3.52 2.66 -21.52
C PHE A 71 4.08 3.45 -20.33
N TRP A 72 4.42 4.73 -20.53
CA TRP A 72 4.98 5.56 -19.45
C TRP A 72 3.99 5.84 -18.33
N LEU A 73 2.72 6.11 -18.66
CA LEU A 73 1.70 6.34 -17.64
C LEU A 73 1.47 5.11 -16.79
N ILE A 74 1.44 3.92 -17.39
CA ILE A 74 1.34 2.66 -16.65
C ILE A 74 2.57 2.49 -15.74
N LEU A 75 3.77 2.72 -16.26
CA LEU A 75 5.01 2.59 -15.49
C LEU A 75 5.06 3.58 -14.33
N PHE A 76 4.70 4.85 -14.54
CA PHE A 76 4.65 5.88 -13.51
C PHE A 76 3.58 5.58 -12.44
N ALA A 77 2.41 5.07 -12.85
CA ALA A 77 1.36 4.65 -11.95
C ALA A 77 1.79 3.42 -11.12
N PHE A 78 2.44 2.44 -11.76
CA PHE A 78 2.95 1.24 -11.11
C PHE A 78 3.95 1.58 -10.00
N TYR A 79 4.90 2.47 -10.27
CA TYR A 79 5.88 2.93 -9.28
C TYR A 79 5.34 3.98 -8.30
N GLY A 80 4.07 4.39 -8.44
CA GLY A 80 3.38 5.24 -7.48
C GLY A 80 3.74 6.71 -7.54
N LEU A 81 4.24 7.21 -8.68
CA LEU A 81 4.54 8.63 -8.90
C LEU A 81 3.30 9.55 -8.77
N TYR A 82 2.08 9.00 -8.77
CA TYR A 82 0.82 9.73 -8.56
C TYR A 82 0.28 9.61 -7.12
N ARG A 83 1.08 9.08 -6.16
CA ARG A 83 0.72 9.10 -4.73
C ARG A 83 0.93 10.49 -4.14
N SER A 84 0.27 10.74 -3.01
CA SER A 84 0.41 12.01 -2.30
C SER A 84 1.86 12.20 -1.80
N TRP A 85 2.49 13.26 -2.28
CA TRP A 85 3.91 13.59 -2.17
C TRP A 85 4.33 14.37 -0.91
N ARG A 86 3.42 14.60 0.00
CA ARG A 86 3.44 15.69 1.01
C ARG A 86 4.70 15.79 1.90
N ALA A 87 5.61 14.81 1.82
CA ALA A 87 6.86 14.80 2.58
C ALA A 87 8.14 14.64 1.72
N GLN A 88 8.03 14.58 0.37
CA GLN A 88 9.21 14.33 -0.47
C GLN A 88 9.99 15.60 -0.83
N SER A 89 11.33 15.51 -0.76
CA SER A 89 12.25 16.51 -1.26
C SER A 89 12.17 16.63 -2.79
N ARG A 90 12.58 17.78 -3.35
CA ARG A 90 12.72 17.94 -4.81
C ARG A 90 13.74 16.98 -5.39
N LEU A 91 14.79 16.68 -4.63
CA LEU A 91 15.83 15.73 -5.00
C LEU A 91 15.28 14.31 -5.02
N ASP A 92 14.47 13.92 -4.04
CA ASP A 92 13.86 12.58 -3.99
C ASP A 92 12.92 12.35 -5.18
N GLU A 93 12.13 13.37 -5.55
CA GLU A 93 11.28 13.31 -6.76
C GLU A 93 12.13 13.16 -8.03
N PHE A 94 13.20 13.94 -8.16
CA PHE A 94 14.11 13.86 -9.32
C PHE A 94 14.79 12.48 -9.41
N VAL A 95 15.29 11.97 -8.29
CA VAL A 95 15.92 10.65 -8.21
C VAL A 95 14.91 9.55 -8.51
N ALA A 96 13.66 9.66 -8.01
CA ALA A 96 12.59 8.70 -8.30
C ALA A 96 12.24 8.69 -9.80
N VAL A 97 12.06 9.88 -10.42
CA VAL A 97 11.85 10.00 -11.86
C VAL A 97 13.02 9.40 -12.63
N GLY A 98 14.25 9.70 -12.21
CA GLY A 98 15.47 9.19 -12.83
C GLY A 98 15.53 7.66 -12.85
N LYS A 99 15.28 7.03 -11.73
CA LYS A 99 15.25 5.56 -11.62
C LYS A 99 14.20 4.94 -12.54
N ILE A 100 12.99 5.51 -12.56
CA ILE A 100 11.87 4.95 -13.31
C ILE A 100 12.04 5.18 -14.82
N VAL A 101 12.48 6.37 -15.22
CA VAL A 101 12.77 6.68 -16.62
C VAL A 101 13.91 5.81 -17.15
N SER A 102 14.98 5.64 -16.37
CA SER A 102 16.10 4.77 -16.77
C SER A 102 15.67 3.31 -16.89
N LEU A 103 14.84 2.81 -15.95
CA LEU A 103 14.28 1.47 -16.05
C LEU A 103 13.37 1.31 -17.27
N GLY A 104 12.49 2.26 -17.53
CA GLY A 104 11.59 2.22 -18.68
C GLY A 104 12.34 2.24 -20.02
N VAL A 105 13.39 3.06 -20.14
CA VAL A 105 14.24 3.07 -21.33
C VAL A 105 15.04 1.76 -21.44
N LEU A 106 15.50 1.17 -20.34
CA LEU A 106 16.12 -0.16 -20.36
C LEU A 106 15.15 -1.23 -20.87
N VAL A 107 13.88 -1.19 -20.45
CA VAL A 107 12.84 -2.10 -20.97
C VAL A 107 12.65 -1.90 -22.47
N LEU A 108 12.53 -0.66 -22.94
CA LEU A 108 12.43 -0.36 -24.37
C LEU A 108 13.67 -0.82 -25.15
N PHE A 109 14.86 -0.64 -24.57
CA PHE A 109 16.10 -1.14 -25.14
C PHE A 109 16.08 -2.67 -25.30
N LEU A 110 15.66 -3.40 -24.27
CA LEU A 110 15.58 -4.87 -24.30
C LEU A 110 14.54 -5.38 -25.30
N LEU A 111 13.39 -4.70 -25.37
CA LEU A 111 12.31 -5.05 -26.33
C LEU A 111 12.71 -4.81 -27.79
N THR A 112 13.64 -3.87 -28.03
CA THR A 112 14.16 -3.54 -29.36
C THR A 112 15.54 -4.15 -29.62
N PHE A 113 15.96 -5.11 -28.78
CA PHE A 113 17.29 -5.70 -28.89
C PHE A 113 17.35 -6.68 -30.07
N ASP A 114 18.29 -6.43 -31.00
CA ASP A 114 18.62 -7.33 -32.10
C ASP A 114 20.00 -7.95 -31.83
N ILE A 115 20.05 -9.27 -31.80
CA ILE A 115 21.29 -10.04 -31.57
C ILE A 115 22.25 -9.91 -32.73
N SER A 116 21.75 -9.73 -33.97
CA SER A 116 22.55 -9.62 -35.19
C SER A 116 23.28 -8.26 -35.33
N ASP A 117 22.67 -7.19 -34.77
CA ASP A 117 23.29 -5.86 -34.67
C ASP A 117 23.09 -5.29 -33.25
N PRO A 118 23.95 -5.69 -32.30
CA PRO A 118 23.78 -5.34 -30.89
C PRO A 118 23.93 -3.85 -30.57
N PHE A 119 24.60 -3.05 -31.44
CA PHE A 119 24.82 -1.61 -31.22
C PHE A 119 24.56 -0.73 -32.45
N PRO A 120 23.34 -0.77 -33.04
CA PRO A 120 23.05 0.09 -34.19
C PRO A 120 23.11 1.58 -33.80
N LYS A 121 23.49 2.44 -34.75
CA LYS A 121 23.51 3.91 -34.57
C LYS A 121 22.14 4.47 -34.09
N THR A 122 21.08 3.78 -34.41
CA THR A 122 19.70 4.11 -33.97
C THR A 122 19.52 4.12 -32.45
N ARG A 123 20.39 3.47 -31.67
CA ARG A 123 20.33 3.48 -30.19
C ARG A 123 20.71 4.82 -29.56
N MET A 124 21.44 5.67 -30.30
CA MET A 124 21.62 7.06 -29.90
C MET A 124 20.27 7.79 -29.76
N VAL A 125 19.26 7.38 -30.54
CA VAL A 125 17.89 7.90 -30.44
C VAL A 125 17.26 7.58 -29.10
N LEU A 126 17.44 6.36 -28.59
CA LEU A 126 16.95 5.98 -27.25
C LEU A 126 17.66 6.76 -26.12
N PHE A 127 18.96 7.00 -26.27
CA PHE A 127 19.71 7.83 -25.33
C PHE A 127 19.24 9.30 -25.36
N ALA A 128 19.06 9.87 -26.56
CA ALA A 128 18.50 11.22 -26.72
C ALA A 128 17.07 11.30 -26.12
N TYR A 129 16.25 10.28 -26.36
CA TYR A 129 14.91 10.18 -25.79
C TYR A 129 14.96 10.13 -24.26
N TRP A 130 15.85 9.30 -23.68
CA TRP A 130 16.07 9.23 -22.24
C TRP A 130 16.43 10.61 -21.66
N MET A 131 17.38 11.34 -22.26
CA MET A 131 17.77 12.66 -21.80
C MET A 131 16.62 13.67 -21.86
N LEU A 132 15.88 13.70 -22.97
CA LEU A 132 14.75 14.61 -23.15
C LEU A 132 13.60 14.28 -22.20
N LEU A 133 13.33 13.01 -22.00
CA LEU A 133 12.29 12.57 -21.06
C LEU A 133 12.66 12.94 -19.62
N MET A 134 13.92 12.72 -19.23
CA MET A 134 14.44 13.17 -17.93
C MET A 134 14.31 14.68 -17.75
N LEU A 135 14.63 15.44 -18.80
CA LEU A 135 14.53 16.89 -18.77
C LEU A 135 13.08 17.35 -18.63
N PHE A 136 12.18 16.91 -19.53
CA PHE A 136 10.80 17.41 -19.56
C PHE A 136 9.97 16.91 -18.38
N VAL A 137 10.02 15.63 -18.04
CA VAL A 137 9.29 15.08 -16.88
C VAL A 137 9.89 15.61 -15.58
N GLY A 138 11.22 15.60 -15.46
CA GLY A 138 11.92 16.09 -14.26
C GLY A 138 11.67 17.59 -14.05
N ALA A 139 11.89 18.42 -15.05
CA ALA A 139 11.67 19.86 -14.96
C ALA A 139 10.19 20.20 -14.69
N GLY A 140 9.27 19.53 -15.38
CA GLY A 140 7.83 19.71 -15.20
C GLY A 140 7.40 19.40 -13.78
N ARG A 141 7.82 18.27 -13.23
CA ARG A 141 7.50 17.87 -11.85
C ARG A 141 8.14 18.77 -10.81
N ILE A 142 9.43 19.14 -10.98
CA ILE A 142 10.08 20.11 -10.11
C ILE A 142 9.37 21.47 -10.15
N GLY A 143 8.91 21.88 -11.34
CA GLY A 143 8.13 23.12 -11.52
C GLY A 143 6.83 23.10 -10.72
N VAL A 144 6.03 22.02 -10.84
CA VAL A 144 4.79 21.85 -10.07
C VAL A 144 5.08 21.84 -8.56
N ARG A 145 6.12 21.13 -8.12
CA ARG A 145 6.51 21.12 -6.70
C ARG A 145 6.91 22.50 -6.20
N THR A 146 7.66 23.23 -7.01
CA THR A 146 8.07 24.59 -6.66
C THR A 146 6.86 25.52 -6.54
N PHE A 147 5.92 25.40 -7.49
CA PHE A 147 4.68 26.17 -7.44
C PHE A 147 3.83 25.83 -6.21
N GLN A 148 3.67 24.54 -5.91
CA GLN A 148 2.94 24.08 -4.73
C GLN A 148 3.57 24.58 -3.44
N ARG A 149 4.91 24.53 -3.30
CA ARG A 149 5.61 25.09 -2.12
C ARG A 149 5.44 26.59 -1.99
N ARG A 150 5.45 27.32 -3.10
CA ARG A 150 5.18 28.78 -3.08
C ARG A 150 3.73 29.07 -2.66
N ALA A 151 2.77 28.26 -3.09
CA ALA A 151 1.38 28.38 -2.68
C ALA A 151 1.21 28.10 -1.17
N LEU A 152 1.87 27.05 -0.65
CA LEU A 152 1.88 26.73 0.79
C LEU A 152 2.53 27.86 1.61
N ALA A 153 3.65 28.42 1.15
CA ALA A 153 4.31 29.55 1.80
C ALA A 153 3.42 30.81 1.87
N LYS A 154 2.46 30.95 0.96
CA LYS A 154 1.44 32.00 0.96
C LYS A 154 0.18 31.64 1.77
N GLY A 155 0.21 30.50 2.51
CA GLY A 155 -0.90 30.04 3.36
C GLY A 155 -2.01 29.27 2.62
N PHE A 156 -1.85 28.95 1.32
CA PHE A 156 -2.86 28.20 0.57
C PHE A 156 -2.61 26.69 0.65
N GLY A 157 -3.60 25.94 1.20
CA GLY A 157 -3.62 24.48 1.09
C GLY A 157 -2.87 23.69 2.17
N GLY A 158 -2.56 24.32 3.32
CA GLY A 158 -1.96 23.66 4.48
C GLY A 158 -2.88 22.58 5.08
N ARG A 159 -2.29 21.52 5.66
CA ARG A 159 -3.01 20.50 6.41
C ARG A 159 -3.42 21.04 7.76
N ARG A 160 -4.66 20.80 8.13
CA ARG A 160 -5.13 21.09 9.48
C ARG A 160 -4.48 20.11 10.43
N SER A 161 -3.66 20.65 11.33
CA SER A 161 -2.86 19.85 12.25
C SER A 161 -3.03 20.37 13.68
N VAL A 162 -2.85 19.48 14.63
CA VAL A 162 -2.82 19.79 16.05
C VAL A 162 -1.54 19.24 16.64
N ILE A 163 -0.96 19.96 17.61
CA ILE A 163 0.21 19.50 18.35
C ILE A 163 -0.27 19.01 19.71
N VAL A 164 0.06 17.78 20.06
CA VAL A 164 -0.12 17.22 21.40
C VAL A 164 1.17 17.42 22.17
N GLY A 165 1.09 18.21 23.23
CA GLY A 165 2.20 18.64 24.05
C GLY A 165 2.17 20.16 24.25
N THR A 166 1.97 20.60 25.48
CA THR A 166 2.02 22.00 25.92
C THR A 166 3.35 22.35 26.55
N GLY A 167 4.26 21.39 26.63
CA GLY A 167 5.61 21.54 27.17
C GLY A 167 6.59 22.19 26.18
N ARG A 168 7.88 22.15 26.53
CA ARG A 168 8.97 22.78 25.79
C ARG A 168 9.06 22.27 24.33
N LEU A 169 8.92 20.95 24.09
CA LEU A 169 9.00 20.37 22.73
C LEU A 169 7.83 20.83 21.87
N GLY A 170 6.60 20.88 22.41
CA GLY A 170 5.41 21.34 21.71
C GLY A 170 5.55 22.80 21.25
N HIS A 171 6.02 23.68 22.13
CA HIS A 171 6.25 25.08 21.80
C HIS A 171 7.40 25.26 20.79
N MET A 172 8.47 24.47 20.90
CA MET A 172 9.58 24.51 19.96
C MET A 172 9.11 24.07 18.55
N LEU A 173 8.29 23.02 18.47
CA LEU A 173 7.71 22.55 17.22
C LEU A 173 6.80 23.60 16.61
N LEU A 174 5.93 24.23 17.43
CA LEU A 174 5.02 25.28 16.99
C LEU A 174 5.78 26.46 16.39
N ARG A 175 6.78 27.00 17.08
CA ARG A 175 7.62 28.09 16.58
C ARG A 175 8.33 27.72 15.26
N LYS A 176 8.81 26.49 15.14
CA LYS A 176 9.45 25.99 13.93
C LYS A 176 8.50 25.95 12.74
N ILE A 177 7.28 25.42 12.96
CA ILE A 177 6.24 25.35 11.91
C ILE A 177 5.79 26.76 11.51
N GLN A 178 5.56 27.65 12.46
CA GLN A 178 5.18 29.06 12.19
C GLN A 178 6.28 29.80 11.43
N GLY A 179 7.55 29.55 11.75
CA GLY A 179 8.71 30.12 11.04
C GLY A 179 8.94 29.54 9.63
N SER A 180 8.23 28.47 9.26
CA SER A 180 8.42 27.79 7.99
C SER A 180 7.08 27.38 7.35
N PRO A 181 6.26 28.33 6.87
CA PRO A 181 4.93 28.06 6.29
C PRO A 181 4.97 27.10 5.09
N ALA A 182 6.12 27.03 4.40
CA ALA A 182 6.35 26.11 3.28
C ALA A 182 6.27 24.61 3.67
N LEU A 183 6.29 24.29 4.98
CA LEU A 183 6.04 22.93 5.49
C LEU A 183 4.62 22.45 5.23
N GLY A 184 3.69 23.38 5.03
CA GLY A 184 2.30 23.06 4.70
C GLY A 184 1.47 22.55 5.87
N TYR A 185 1.88 22.84 7.11
CA TYR A 185 1.10 22.64 8.32
C TYR A 185 0.30 23.91 8.67
N ARG A 186 -0.95 23.70 8.99
CA ARG A 186 -1.81 24.72 9.57
C ARG A 186 -2.20 24.25 10.96
N ILE A 187 -1.50 24.77 11.97
CA ILE A 187 -1.78 24.42 13.36
C ILE A 187 -3.07 25.12 13.81
N GLU A 188 -4.07 24.33 14.19
CA GLU A 188 -5.36 24.82 14.69
C GLU A 188 -5.30 25.06 16.20
N GLY A 189 -4.42 24.36 16.92
CA GLY A 189 -4.21 24.51 18.36
C GLY A 189 -3.25 23.50 18.97
N LEU A 190 -3.05 23.64 20.28
CA LEU A 190 -2.32 22.70 21.13
C LEU A 190 -3.33 21.80 21.88
N VAL A 191 -2.90 20.61 22.26
CA VAL A 191 -3.65 19.68 23.12
C VAL A 191 -2.74 19.33 24.30
N ALA A 192 -3.26 19.45 25.52
CA ALA A 192 -2.51 19.12 26.73
C ALA A 192 -2.30 17.60 26.85
N GLU A 193 -1.15 17.19 27.40
CA GLU A 193 -0.82 15.80 27.71
C GLU A 193 -1.70 15.25 28.85
N TYR A 194 -1.66 13.91 29.05
CA TYR A 194 -2.32 13.29 30.21
C TYR A 194 -1.73 13.85 31.52
N GLY A 195 -2.56 14.47 32.35
CA GLY A 195 -2.14 15.00 33.65
C GLY A 195 -1.27 16.26 33.61
N GLY A 196 -1.00 16.81 32.43
CA GLY A 196 -0.21 18.01 32.26
C GLY A 196 -0.97 19.27 32.63
N GLY A 197 -0.56 19.95 33.69
CA GLY A 197 -0.97 21.31 34.01
C GLY A 197 -0.33 22.32 33.06
N ASP A 198 -0.95 23.48 32.97
CA ASP A 198 -0.58 24.61 32.13
C ASP A 198 0.75 25.28 32.60
N GLU A 199 1.88 24.60 32.40
CA GLU A 199 3.24 25.14 32.71
C GLU A 199 3.97 25.57 31.42
N GLY A 200 3.30 26.23 30.51
CA GLY A 200 3.89 26.71 29.26
C GLY A 200 3.89 28.22 29.13
N GLU A 201 5.00 28.77 28.62
CA GLU A 201 5.13 30.14 28.12
C GLU A 201 3.89 30.51 27.27
N ARG A 202 3.25 31.63 27.54
CA ARG A 202 2.09 32.13 26.75
C ARG A 202 2.48 32.28 25.28
N VAL A 203 2.01 31.38 24.44
CA VAL A 203 2.16 31.47 22.98
C VAL A 203 0.80 31.75 22.39
N ASP A 204 0.76 32.56 21.29
CA ASP A 204 -0.46 32.91 20.54
C ASP A 204 -1.07 31.70 19.80
N CYS A 205 -1.35 30.61 20.51
CA CYS A 205 -2.00 29.44 19.97
C CYS A 205 -2.98 28.86 21.01
N PRO A 206 -4.25 28.63 20.67
CA PRO A 206 -5.24 28.15 21.62
C PRO A 206 -4.96 26.70 22.04
N VAL A 207 -5.19 26.41 23.31
CA VAL A 207 -5.26 25.04 23.82
C VAL A 207 -6.68 24.55 23.62
N LEU A 208 -6.87 23.52 22.79
CA LEU A 208 -8.18 23.01 22.35
C LEU A 208 -8.81 22.01 23.34
N GLY A 209 -8.03 21.49 24.28
CA GLY A 209 -8.46 20.51 25.25
C GLY A 209 -7.30 19.60 25.68
N ASN A 210 -7.62 18.44 26.26
CA ASN A 210 -6.66 17.43 26.69
C ASN A 210 -6.59 16.22 25.75
N ALA A 211 -5.63 15.34 25.98
CA ALA A 211 -5.40 14.13 25.17
C ALA A 211 -6.60 13.17 25.16
N GLU A 212 -7.44 13.18 26.18
CA GLU A 212 -8.67 12.36 26.23
C GLU A 212 -9.72 12.84 25.23
N GLU A 213 -9.78 14.15 24.98
CA GLU A 213 -10.71 14.80 24.07
C GLU A 213 -10.23 14.78 22.60
N LEU A 214 -9.02 14.31 22.36
CA LEU A 214 -8.40 14.28 21.02
C LEU A 214 -9.32 13.66 19.94
N PRO A 215 -10.07 12.56 20.17
CA PRO A 215 -11.00 12.03 19.20
C PRO A 215 -12.10 13.01 18.78
N ARG A 216 -12.58 13.84 19.69
CA ARG A 216 -13.59 14.88 19.46
C ARG A 216 -12.93 16.05 18.71
N ILE A 217 -11.79 16.53 19.16
CA ILE A 217 -11.03 17.63 18.54
C ILE A 217 -10.74 17.31 17.07
N ILE A 218 -10.30 16.08 16.75
CA ILE A 218 -10.06 15.63 15.37
C ILE A 218 -11.30 15.80 14.49
N THR A 219 -12.46 15.46 15.02
CA THR A 219 -13.73 15.53 14.27
C THR A 219 -14.22 16.96 14.10
N ASP A 220 -14.25 17.74 15.19
CA ASP A 220 -14.80 19.10 15.23
C ASP A 220 -13.97 20.08 14.39
N HIS A 221 -12.64 19.97 14.48
CA HIS A 221 -11.69 20.82 13.73
C HIS A 221 -11.25 20.21 12.39
N ARG A 222 -11.75 19.01 12.01
CA ARG A 222 -11.38 18.29 10.79
C ARG A 222 -9.86 18.13 10.65
N ILE A 223 -9.22 17.70 11.73
CA ILE A 223 -7.78 17.52 11.79
C ILE A 223 -7.35 16.39 10.84
N GLU A 224 -6.35 16.65 10.01
CA GLU A 224 -5.77 15.69 9.09
C GLU A 224 -4.51 15.04 9.66
N GLU A 225 -3.82 15.71 10.59
CA GLU A 225 -2.56 15.25 11.16
C GLU A 225 -2.40 15.69 12.62
N VAL A 226 -1.95 14.76 13.45
CA VAL A 226 -1.64 14.97 14.87
C VAL A 226 -0.14 14.84 15.04
N LEU A 227 0.52 15.88 15.55
CA LEU A 227 1.95 15.90 15.84
C LEU A 227 2.12 15.74 17.35
N ILE A 228 2.71 14.62 17.78
CA ILE A 228 2.95 14.33 19.18
C ILE A 228 4.36 14.84 19.54
N ALA A 229 4.38 15.84 20.41
CA ALA A 229 5.59 16.49 20.92
C ALA A 229 5.56 16.50 22.44
N ALA A 230 5.37 15.31 23.03
CA ALA A 230 5.19 15.12 24.45
C ALA A 230 6.54 14.94 25.14
N ASP A 231 6.81 15.78 26.14
CA ASP A 231 8.07 15.76 26.91
C ASP A 231 8.10 14.60 27.93
N SER A 232 6.94 14.15 28.43
CA SER A 232 6.83 13.24 29.57
C SER A 232 5.91 12.05 29.34
N SER A 233 5.24 11.94 28.20
CA SER A 233 4.31 10.84 27.95
C SER A 233 5.03 9.51 27.75
N SER A 234 4.58 8.50 28.48
CA SER A 234 5.07 7.12 28.28
C SER A 234 4.66 6.58 26.90
N HIS A 235 5.44 5.64 26.38
CA HIS A 235 5.09 4.95 25.12
C HIS A 235 3.67 4.32 25.19
N GLN A 236 3.23 3.93 26.37
CA GLN A 236 1.91 3.34 26.57
C GLN A 236 0.79 4.37 26.44
N GLU A 237 0.98 5.59 26.94
CA GLU A 237 0.02 6.68 26.80
C GLU A 237 -0.12 7.12 25.35
N ILE A 238 1.00 7.19 24.62
CA ILE A 238 1.00 7.50 23.17
C ILE A 238 0.22 6.43 22.40
N LEU A 239 0.44 5.15 22.70
CA LEU A 239 -0.27 4.04 22.05
C LEU A 239 -1.77 4.06 22.39
N ASP A 240 -2.15 4.38 23.63
CA ASP A 240 -3.54 4.51 24.06
C ASP A 240 -4.24 5.67 23.33
N MET A 241 -3.59 6.83 23.28
CA MET A 241 -4.06 8.00 22.53
C MET A 241 -4.32 7.67 21.05
N VAL A 242 -3.37 7.03 20.39
CA VAL A 242 -3.50 6.61 18.98
C VAL A 242 -4.62 5.59 18.82
N SER A 243 -4.73 4.65 19.76
CA SER A 243 -5.78 3.61 19.78
C SER A 243 -7.19 4.21 19.87
N ARG A 244 -7.42 5.18 20.75
CA ARG A 244 -8.70 5.89 20.89
C ARG A 244 -9.11 6.66 19.64
N CYS A 245 -8.14 7.08 18.82
CA CYS A 245 -8.38 7.78 17.56
C CYS A 245 -8.57 6.82 16.37
N ASN A 246 -8.49 5.50 16.57
CA ASN A 246 -8.69 4.51 15.52
C ASN A 246 -10.05 4.66 14.81
N GLY A 247 -10.04 4.44 13.49
CA GLY A 247 -11.22 4.60 12.63
C GLY A 247 -11.38 6.00 12.02
N ARG A 248 -10.55 6.99 12.40
CA ARG A 248 -10.49 8.30 11.78
C ARG A 248 -9.36 8.37 10.76
N SER A 249 -9.57 9.10 9.67
CA SER A 249 -8.57 9.29 8.62
C SER A 249 -7.56 10.38 9.02
N VAL A 250 -6.81 10.15 10.07
CA VAL A 250 -5.80 11.06 10.61
C VAL A 250 -4.43 10.38 10.62
N THR A 251 -3.37 11.15 10.35
CA THR A 251 -1.97 10.69 10.41
C THR A 251 -1.36 11.14 11.73
N PHE A 252 -0.56 10.29 12.36
CA PHE A 252 0.16 10.60 13.60
C PHE A 252 1.64 10.72 13.31
N GLY A 253 2.23 11.85 13.67
CA GLY A 253 3.67 12.08 13.69
C GLY A 253 4.14 12.24 15.14
N ILE A 254 5.26 11.63 15.50
CA ILE A 254 5.91 11.82 16.80
C ILE A 254 7.29 12.42 16.59
N ILE A 255 7.71 13.29 17.49
CA ILE A 255 9.09 13.71 17.57
C ILE A 255 9.85 12.60 18.31
N PRO A 256 10.79 11.90 17.63
CA PRO A 256 11.56 10.83 18.28
C PRO A 256 12.49 11.41 19.32
N ASP A 257 12.68 10.69 20.41
CA ASP A 257 13.71 11.01 21.40
C ASP A 257 15.12 10.57 20.90
N LEU A 258 16.14 10.88 21.69
CA LEU A 258 17.51 10.51 21.35
C LEU A 258 17.70 8.98 21.30
N TYR A 259 16.99 8.24 22.13
CA TYR A 259 17.04 6.77 22.17
C TYR A 259 16.45 6.17 20.90
N ASP A 260 15.33 6.68 20.44
CA ASP A 260 14.67 6.25 19.20
C ASP A 260 15.60 6.45 17.98
N ILE A 261 16.32 7.59 17.96
CA ILE A 261 17.25 7.91 16.88
C ILE A 261 18.47 6.98 16.90
N VAL A 262 19.06 6.75 18.08
CA VAL A 262 20.30 5.95 18.22
C VAL A 262 20.03 4.45 18.05
N SER A 263 18.86 3.96 18.47
CA SER A 263 18.48 2.55 18.30
C SER A 263 18.29 2.11 16.84
N GLY A 264 18.26 3.07 15.91
CA GLY A 264 18.13 2.79 14.47
C GLY A 264 16.75 2.27 14.04
N HIS A 265 15.77 2.21 14.96
CA HIS A 265 14.40 1.78 14.67
C HIS A 265 13.58 2.84 13.91
N VAL A 266 14.14 4.04 13.78
CA VAL A 266 13.44 5.21 13.25
C VAL A 266 13.73 5.41 11.78
N ARG A 267 12.74 5.17 10.93
CA ARG A 267 12.71 5.77 9.59
C ARG A 267 12.23 7.21 9.72
N THR A 268 13.15 8.11 10.03
CA THR A 268 12.84 9.53 10.10
C THR A 268 12.54 10.09 8.72
N GLN A 269 11.40 10.71 8.57
CA GLN A 269 11.19 11.68 7.50
C GLN A 269 11.72 13.03 8.02
N GLU A 270 12.78 13.52 7.41
CA GLU A 270 13.29 14.84 7.76
C GLU A 270 12.29 15.92 7.30
N ILE A 271 11.59 16.50 8.24
CA ILE A 271 10.84 17.72 7.98
C ILE A 271 11.79 18.90 8.28
N TYR A 272 12.61 19.27 7.27
CA TYR A 272 13.54 20.41 7.33
C TYR A 272 14.35 20.52 8.64
N GLY A 273 15.11 19.47 8.95
CA GLY A 273 15.99 19.41 10.11
C GLY A 273 15.28 19.12 11.44
N PHE A 274 14.00 18.75 11.41
CA PHE A 274 13.31 18.17 12.55
C PHE A 274 12.95 16.72 12.23
N PRO A 275 13.48 15.74 12.96
CA PRO A 275 13.08 14.35 12.76
C PRO A 275 11.64 14.20 13.24
N VAL A 276 10.71 13.91 12.33
CA VAL A 276 9.36 13.49 12.68
C VAL A 276 9.19 12.05 12.17
N MET A 277 8.83 11.17 13.07
CA MET A 277 8.52 9.79 12.77
C MET A 277 7.02 9.63 12.57
N GLU A 278 6.61 9.16 11.40
CA GLU A 278 5.21 8.75 11.20
C GLU A 278 4.97 7.46 11.98
N LEU A 279 4.08 7.53 12.99
CA LEU A 279 3.80 6.38 13.86
C LEU A 279 3.18 5.18 13.14
N LEU A 280 2.60 5.39 11.98
CA LEU A 280 1.91 4.37 11.20
C LEU A 280 2.20 4.55 9.70
N PRO A 281 3.47 4.49 9.26
CA PRO A 281 3.82 4.71 7.87
C PRO A 281 3.24 3.63 6.95
N ASP A 282 3.05 4.00 5.70
CA ASP A 282 2.74 3.06 4.62
C ASP A 282 4.03 2.26 4.30
N LEU A 283 4.23 1.13 4.98
CA LEU A 283 5.49 0.38 4.99
C LEU A 283 5.81 -0.31 3.66
N MET A 284 4.80 -0.59 2.84
CA MET A 284 4.98 -1.26 1.55
C MET A 284 5.04 -0.25 0.41
N PRO A 285 6.12 -0.22 -0.41
CA PRO A 285 6.23 0.64 -1.58
C PRO A 285 5.05 0.47 -2.54
N ALA A 286 4.74 1.51 -3.32
CA ALA A 286 3.58 1.50 -4.22
C ALA A 286 3.63 0.38 -5.25
N TRP A 287 4.81 0.18 -5.86
CA TRP A 287 5.02 -0.86 -6.85
C TRP A 287 4.85 -2.27 -6.27
N GLU A 288 5.32 -2.49 -5.04
CA GLU A 288 5.11 -3.78 -4.35
C GLU A 288 3.63 -4.04 -4.07
N LYS A 289 2.87 -3.01 -3.64
CA LYS A 289 1.41 -3.15 -3.46
C LYS A 289 0.70 -3.51 -4.75
N THR A 290 1.12 -2.90 -5.87
CA THR A 290 0.55 -3.20 -7.18
C THR A 290 0.95 -4.58 -7.66
N ALA A 291 2.22 -4.95 -7.50
CA ALA A 291 2.74 -6.28 -7.85
C ALA A 291 2.08 -7.37 -6.99
N LYS A 292 1.94 -7.15 -5.67
CA LYS A 292 1.18 -8.04 -4.78
C LYS A 292 -0.24 -8.26 -5.29
N ARG A 293 -0.95 -7.18 -5.63
CA ARG A 293 -2.31 -7.29 -6.16
C ARG A 293 -2.38 -8.07 -7.47
N LEU A 294 -1.41 -7.87 -8.36
CA LEU A 294 -1.32 -8.60 -9.63
C LEU A 294 -1.09 -10.10 -9.37
N VAL A 295 -0.17 -10.45 -8.48
CA VAL A 295 0.09 -11.85 -8.06
C VAL A 295 -1.16 -12.45 -7.43
N ASP A 296 -1.84 -11.75 -6.52
CA ASP A 296 -3.08 -12.19 -5.89
C ASP A 296 -4.14 -12.56 -6.96
N VAL A 297 -4.32 -11.70 -7.96
CA VAL A 297 -5.30 -11.92 -9.05
C VAL A 297 -4.89 -13.08 -9.94
N ILE A 298 -3.65 -13.12 -10.42
CA ILE A 298 -3.16 -14.15 -11.34
C ILE A 298 -3.23 -15.53 -10.67
N VAL A 299 -2.69 -15.66 -9.46
CA VAL A 299 -2.68 -16.94 -8.73
C VAL A 299 -4.11 -17.43 -8.46
N SER A 300 -4.99 -16.51 -8.03
CA SER A 300 -6.40 -16.86 -7.77
C SER A 300 -7.12 -17.32 -9.04
N LEU A 301 -6.92 -16.66 -10.19
CA LEU A 301 -7.49 -17.06 -11.47
C LEU A 301 -6.96 -18.42 -11.93
N VAL A 302 -5.64 -18.63 -11.86
CA VAL A 302 -4.99 -19.88 -12.24
C VAL A 302 -5.55 -21.06 -11.42
N ILE A 303 -5.70 -20.91 -10.11
CA ILE A 303 -6.23 -21.95 -9.24
C ILE A 303 -7.73 -22.19 -9.49
N LEU A 304 -8.54 -21.12 -9.56
CA LEU A 304 -9.98 -21.27 -9.74
C LEU A 304 -10.34 -21.87 -11.10
N ILE A 305 -9.71 -21.38 -12.18
CA ILE A 305 -10.00 -21.84 -13.55
C ILE A 305 -9.27 -23.15 -13.84
N GLY A 306 -7.98 -23.25 -13.55
CA GLY A 306 -7.16 -24.40 -13.88
C GLY A 306 -7.58 -25.69 -13.17
N MET A 307 -8.15 -25.56 -11.97
CA MET A 307 -8.65 -26.70 -11.20
C MET A 307 -10.19 -26.77 -11.15
N SER A 308 -10.91 -26.11 -12.05
CA SER A 308 -12.37 -26.02 -12.05
C SER A 308 -13.08 -27.39 -12.03
N ALA A 309 -12.55 -28.36 -12.75
CA ALA A 309 -13.07 -29.74 -12.76
C ALA A 309 -12.95 -30.39 -11.36
N VAL A 310 -11.86 -30.17 -10.64
CA VAL A 310 -11.67 -30.65 -9.26
C VAL A 310 -12.68 -29.99 -8.33
N TRP A 311 -12.91 -28.69 -8.48
CA TRP A 311 -13.89 -27.96 -7.65
C TRP A 311 -15.32 -28.43 -7.91
N ALA A 312 -15.64 -28.79 -9.15
CA ALA A 312 -16.92 -29.39 -9.49
C ALA A 312 -17.10 -30.77 -8.82
N LEU A 313 -16.06 -31.61 -8.82
CA LEU A 313 -16.09 -32.92 -8.13
C LEU A 313 -16.24 -32.74 -6.60
N VAL A 314 -15.54 -31.79 -6.01
CA VAL A 314 -15.67 -31.46 -4.57
C VAL A 314 -17.10 -31.00 -4.26
N ALA A 315 -17.67 -30.11 -5.08
CA ALA A 315 -19.03 -29.63 -4.94
C ALA A 315 -20.06 -30.75 -5.01
N LEU A 316 -19.89 -31.68 -5.98
CA LEU A 316 -20.72 -32.86 -6.11
C LEU A 316 -20.61 -33.78 -4.88
N SER A 317 -19.39 -34.05 -4.41
CA SER A 317 -19.13 -34.87 -3.22
C SER A 317 -19.78 -34.29 -1.97
N ILE A 318 -19.74 -32.98 -1.77
CA ILE A 318 -20.41 -32.28 -0.64
C ILE A 318 -21.93 -32.46 -0.76
N LYS A 319 -22.49 -32.37 -1.97
CA LYS A 319 -23.93 -32.48 -2.19
C LYS A 319 -24.44 -33.91 -1.97
N LEU A 320 -23.63 -34.93 -2.27
CA LEU A 320 -23.92 -36.34 -2.02
C LEU A 320 -23.76 -36.74 -0.55
N ASP A 321 -22.80 -36.13 0.18
CA ASP A 321 -22.51 -36.50 1.57
C ASP A 321 -23.55 -35.95 2.57
N SER A 322 -24.12 -34.77 2.30
CA SER A 322 -25.10 -34.16 3.20
C SER A 322 -26.09 -33.23 2.48
N ARG A 323 -27.31 -33.09 3.03
CA ARG A 323 -28.32 -32.15 2.52
C ARG A 323 -27.91 -30.70 2.77
N GLY A 324 -28.29 -29.78 1.87
CA GLY A 324 -28.06 -28.34 1.99
C GLY A 324 -27.19 -27.75 0.88
N PRO A 325 -26.78 -26.45 0.96
CA PRO A 325 -26.01 -25.77 -0.08
C PRO A 325 -24.54 -26.25 -0.09
N VAL A 326 -23.88 -26.16 -1.25
CA VAL A 326 -22.46 -26.51 -1.43
C VAL A 326 -21.54 -25.51 -0.72
N PHE A 327 -21.92 -24.24 -0.74
CA PHE A 327 -21.14 -23.16 -0.16
C PHE A 327 -21.72 -22.74 1.20
N PHE A 328 -20.82 -22.43 2.12
CA PHE A 328 -21.09 -21.77 3.38
C PHE A 328 -20.53 -20.35 3.33
N VAL A 329 -21.34 -19.37 3.71
CA VAL A 329 -20.97 -17.96 3.67
C VAL A 329 -21.05 -17.37 5.08
N GLN A 330 -19.98 -16.71 5.53
CA GLN A 330 -19.89 -16.11 6.85
C GLN A 330 -19.44 -14.66 6.78
N LYS A 331 -20.02 -13.77 7.58
CA LYS A 331 -19.58 -12.37 7.71
C LYS A 331 -18.23 -12.31 8.43
N ARG A 332 -17.30 -11.55 7.87
CA ARG A 332 -15.97 -11.30 8.42
C ARG A 332 -15.63 -9.83 8.34
N VAL A 333 -14.73 -9.38 9.22
CA VAL A 333 -14.22 -8.01 9.23
C VAL A 333 -12.99 -7.93 8.35
N GLY A 334 -13.03 -7.02 7.38
CA GLY A 334 -11.96 -6.74 6.43
C GLY A 334 -11.23 -5.43 6.76
N ARG A 335 -10.53 -4.89 5.73
CA ARG A 335 -9.78 -3.66 5.87
C ARG A 335 -10.65 -2.48 6.27
N ASP A 336 -10.14 -1.66 7.18
CA ASP A 336 -10.80 -0.47 7.74
C ASP A 336 -12.13 -0.78 8.43
N GLY A 337 -12.28 -2.03 8.95
CA GLY A 337 -13.49 -2.46 9.64
C GLY A 337 -14.68 -2.82 8.73
N LYS A 338 -14.51 -2.82 7.40
CA LYS A 338 -15.58 -3.15 6.44
C LYS A 338 -15.95 -4.61 6.53
N ILE A 339 -17.23 -4.90 6.73
CA ILE A 339 -17.75 -6.27 6.77
C ILE A 339 -17.90 -6.79 5.34
N PHE A 340 -17.38 -7.99 5.08
CA PHE A 340 -17.55 -8.70 3.83
C PHE A 340 -18.06 -10.14 4.05
N ARG A 341 -18.54 -10.78 2.99
CA ARG A 341 -19.01 -12.16 3.02
C ARG A 341 -17.91 -13.09 2.52
N MET A 342 -17.37 -13.90 3.44
CA MET A 342 -16.33 -14.88 3.15
C MET A 342 -16.96 -16.22 2.75
N GLY A 343 -16.63 -16.73 1.56
CA GLY A 343 -17.10 -18.01 1.05
C GLY A 343 -16.21 -19.19 1.45
N LYS A 344 -16.82 -20.33 1.78
CA LYS A 344 -16.13 -21.60 2.00
C LYS A 344 -16.94 -22.74 1.37
N PHE A 345 -16.32 -23.87 1.07
CA PHE A 345 -17.05 -25.10 0.87
C PHE A 345 -17.65 -25.57 2.20
N ARG A 346 -18.88 -26.07 2.18
CA ARG A 346 -19.53 -26.59 3.37
C ARG A 346 -18.82 -27.86 3.84
N SER A 347 -18.33 -27.83 5.06
CA SER A 347 -17.61 -28.95 5.72
C SER A 347 -18.33 -29.47 6.95
N MET A 348 -19.44 -28.84 7.35
CA MET A 348 -20.28 -29.21 8.51
C MET A 348 -21.73 -29.42 8.06
N VAL A 349 -22.50 -30.09 8.91
CA VAL A 349 -23.95 -30.27 8.72
C VAL A 349 -24.67 -28.92 8.68
N GLU A 350 -25.86 -28.91 8.08
CA GLU A 350 -26.69 -27.71 8.01
C GLU A 350 -27.08 -27.28 9.44
N ASN A 351 -27.04 -25.97 9.67
CA ASN A 351 -27.36 -25.36 10.96
C ASN A 351 -26.45 -25.77 12.15
N ALA A 352 -25.20 -26.12 11.88
CA ALA A 352 -24.21 -26.55 12.90
C ALA A 352 -23.98 -25.55 14.06
N GLU A 353 -24.32 -24.29 13.90
CA GLU A 353 -24.20 -23.23 14.93
C GLU A 353 -25.56 -22.88 15.59
N GLY A 354 -26.66 -23.53 15.18
CA GLY A 354 -28.00 -23.17 15.65
C GLY A 354 -28.23 -23.36 17.16
N GLU A 355 -27.60 -24.38 17.74
CA GLU A 355 -27.75 -24.71 19.16
C GLU A 355 -26.61 -24.19 20.04
N SER A 356 -25.39 -24.09 19.51
CA SER A 356 -24.17 -23.74 20.25
C SER A 356 -23.71 -22.29 20.12
N GLY A 357 -24.35 -21.52 19.25
CA GLY A 357 -23.87 -20.17 18.94
C GLY A 357 -22.50 -20.14 18.25
N PRO A 358 -21.83 -18.98 18.20
CA PRO A 358 -20.51 -18.81 17.59
C PRO A 358 -19.41 -19.39 18.49
N VAL A 359 -19.11 -20.69 18.33
CA VAL A 359 -18.05 -21.39 19.07
C VAL A 359 -16.93 -21.80 18.13
N TRP A 360 -15.68 -21.78 18.61
CA TRP A 360 -14.55 -22.33 17.87
C TRP A 360 -14.68 -23.85 17.70
N ALA A 361 -14.44 -24.35 16.49
CA ALA A 361 -14.55 -25.78 16.20
C ALA A 361 -13.33 -26.55 16.73
N GLY A 362 -13.52 -27.54 17.54
CA GLY A 362 -12.49 -28.45 18.04
C GLY A 362 -11.99 -29.46 16.99
N LYS A 363 -10.88 -30.18 17.31
CA LYS A 363 -10.27 -31.19 16.40
C LYS A 363 -11.24 -32.32 16.01
N ASN A 364 -12.10 -32.77 16.92
CA ASN A 364 -13.08 -33.88 16.73
C ASN A 364 -14.52 -33.40 16.82
N ASP A 365 -14.85 -32.28 16.21
CA ASP A 365 -16.19 -31.71 16.25
C ASP A 365 -17.19 -32.64 15.52
N PRO A 366 -18.25 -33.14 16.21
CA PRO A 366 -19.20 -34.08 15.61
C PRO A 366 -20.02 -33.48 14.48
N ARG A 367 -20.05 -32.18 14.36
CA ARG A 367 -20.75 -31.44 13.29
C ARG A 367 -20.09 -31.57 11.92
N ILE A 368 -18.82 -32.08 11.86
CA ILE A 368 -18.05 -32.20 10.60
C ILE A 368 -18.50 -33.42 9.81
N THR A 369 -18.88 -33.24 8.54
CA THR A 369 -19.29 -34.32 7.63
C THR A 369 -18.10 -35.20 7.21
N ARG A 370 -18.35 -36.37 6.59
CA ARG A 370 -17.27 -37.27 6.14
C ARG A 370 -16.38 -36.61 5.08
N VAL A 371 -16.98 -36.03 4.04
CA VAL A 371 -16.30 -35.26 3.01
C VAL A 371 -15.68 -34.00 3.64
N GLY A 372 -16.41 -33.35 4.56
CA GLY A 372 -15.94 -32.19 5.31
C GLY A 372 -14.62 -32.40 6.01
N ARG A 373 -14.38 -33.59 6.60
CA ARG A 373 -13.13 -33.96 7.26
C ARG A 373 -11.95 -33.98 6.28
N ILE A 374 -12.18 -34.50 5.07
CA ILE A 374 -11.14 -34.57 4.03
C ILE A 374 -10.79 -33.17 3.51
N ILE A 375 -11.82 -32.39 3.13
CA ILE A 375 -11.59 -31.05 2.55
C ILE A 375 -10.98 -30.08 3.55
N ARG A 376 -11.31 -30.19 4.86
CA ARG A 376 -10.66 -29.39 5.92
C ARG A 376 -9.21 -29.80 6.14
N ARG A 377 -8.89 -31.10 6.13
CA ARG A 377 -7.52 -31.59 6.29
C ARG A 377 -6.63 -31.09 5.15
N LEU A 378 -7.15 -31.02 3.93
CA LEU A 378 -6.45 -30.55 2.73
C LEU A 378 -6.58 -29.05 2.51
N LYS A 379 -7.28 -28.30 3.41
CA LYS A 379 -7.58 -26.87 3.27
C LYS A 379 -8.35 -26.50 1.99
N ILE A 380 -8.97 -27.48 1.33
CA ILE A 380 -9.79 -27.30 0.12
C ILE A 380 -11.06 -26.49 0.44
N ASP A 381 -11.58 -26.62 1.66
CA ASP A 381 -12.75 -25.87 2.12
C ASP A 381 -12.56 -24.34 2.01
N GLU A 382 -11.34 -23.85 1.99
CA GLU A 382 -11.02 -22.42 1.90
C GLU A 382 -10.84 -21.90 0.46
N VAL A 383 -10.85 -22.78 -0.57
CA VAL A 383 -10.67 -22.39 -1.99
C VAL A 383 -11.67 -21.35 -2.47
N PRO A 384 -12.98 -21.37 -2.10
CA PRO A 384 -13.91 -20.34 -2.52
C PRO A 384 -13.52 -18.91 -2.07
N GLN A 385 -12.65 -18.77 -1.05
CA GLN A 385 -12.13 -17.47 -0.63
C GLN A 385 -11.25 -16.80 -1.71
N LEU A 386 -10.71 -17.55 -2.68
CA LEU A 386 -10.01 -16.99 -3.82
C LEU A 386 -10.91 -16.06 -4.65
N TYR A 387 -12.23 -16.27 -4.65
CA TYR A 387 -13.17 -15.30 -5.21
C TYR A 387 -13.17 -13.98 -4.43
N ASN A 388 -13.07 -14.04 -3.09
CA ASN A 388 -12.92 -12.83 -2.28
C ASN A 388 -11.59 -12.13 -2.56
N VAL A 389 -10.51 -12.90 -2.86
CA VAL A 389 -9.24 -12.33 -3.31
C VAL A 389 -9.40 -11.61 -4.65
N LEU A 390 -10.07 -12.20 -5.65
CA LEU A 390 -10.34 -11.55 -6.93
C LEU A 390 -11.14 -10.26 -6.77
N ARG A 391 -12.12 -10.26 -5.88
CA ARG A 391 -12.95 -9.10 -5.58
C ARG A 391 -12.19 -7.98 -4.85
N GLY A 392 -11.10 -8.33 -4.14
CA GLY A 392 -10.29 -7.39 -3.37
C GLY A 392 -10.71 -7.25 -1.91
N ASP A 393 -11.64 -8.06 -1.45
CA ASP A 393 -12.02 -8.16 -0.04
C ASP A 393 -10.92 -8.85 0.77
N MET A 394 -10.12 -9.73 0.11
CA MET A 394 -8.99 -10.48 0.67
C MET A 394 -7.75 -10.40 -0.22
N SER A 395 -6.63 -10.85 0.30
CA SER A 395 -5.34 -11.09 -0.37
C SER A 395 -4.93 -12.55 -0.13
N LEU A 396 -3.98 -13.07 -0.90
CA LEU A 396 -3.40 -14.39 -0.60
C LEU A 396 -2.69 -14.36 0.76
N VAL A 397 -1.98 -13.27 1.07
CA VAL A 397 -1.21 -13.12 2.31
C VAL A 397 -1.67 -11.90 3.10
N GLY A 398 -1.98 -12.10 4.37
CA GLY A 398 -2.40 -11.07 5.31
C GLY A 398 -2.88 -11.66 6.64
N PRO A 399 -3.23 -10.84 7.63
CA PRO A 399 -3.88 -11.30 8.86
C PRO A 399 -5.19 -12.03 8.56
N ARG A 400 -5.46 -13.13 9.28
CA ARG A 400 -6.71 -13.90 9.07
C ARG A 400 -7.93 -13.06 9.48
N PRO A 401 -9.00 -12.97 8.65
CA PRO A 401 -10.18 -12.18 8.99
C PRO A 401 -10.98 -12.85 10.10
N GLU A 402 -11.37 -12.06 11.11
CA GLU A 402 -12.17 -12.55 12.24
C GLU A 402 -13.65 -12.17 12.11
N ARG A 403 -14.51 -12.82 12.90
CA ARG A 403 -15.97 -12.56 12.96
C ARG A 403 -16.21 -11.22 13.68
N PRO A 404 -17.23 -10.43 13.28
CA PRO A 404 -17.53 -9.14 13.92
C PRO A 404 -17.65 -9.26 15.44
N PHE A 405 -18.36 -10.26 15.94
CA PHE A 405 -18.53 -10.51 17.36
C PHE A 405 -17.20 -10.60 18.13
N PHE A 406 -16.23 -11.37 17.61
CA PHE A 406 -14.92 -11.50 18.25
C PHE A 406 -14.09 -10.22 18.14
N VAL A 407 -14.20 -9.49 17.02
CA VAL A 407 -13.48 -8.23 16.86
C VAL A 407 -13.94 -7.20 17.89
N GLU A 408 -15.27 -7.05 18.08
CA GLU A 408 -15.85 -6.13 19.05
C GLU A 408 -15.41 -6.43 20.49
N THR A 409 -15.37 -7.71 20.87
CA THR A 409 -14.92 -8.13 22.20
C THR A 409 -13.40 -7.89 22.38
N LEU A 410 -12.60 -8.31 21.39
CA LEU A 410 -11.14 -8.25 21.49
C LEU A 410 -10.61 -6.82 21.39
N GLU A 411 -11.30 -5.92 20.71
CA GLU A 411 -10.96 -4.50 20.68
C GLU A 411 -11.05 -3.83 22.06
N GLN A 412 -11.95 -4.31 22.91
CA GLN A 412 -12.12 -3.79 24.28
C GLN A 412 -11.03 -4.30 25.23
N GLU A 413 -10.52 -5.51 25.01
CA GLU A 413 -9.61 -6.18 25.93
C GLU A 413 -8.12 -6.05 25.51
N ILE A 414 -7.86 -5.89 24.21
CA ILE A 414 -6.49 -5.90 23.67
C ILE A 414 -6.18 -4.56 23.00
N PRO A 415 -5.33 -3.72 23.60
CA PRO A 415 -4.83 -2.51 22.95
C PRO A 415 -4.24 -2.83 21.58
N LEU A 416 -4.43 -1.96 20.60
CA LEU A 416 -3.93 -2.11 19.23
C LEU A 416 -4.53 -3.27 18.41
N TYR A 417 -5.50 -4.05 18.93
CA TYR A 417 -6.13 -5.13 18.17
C TYR A 417 -6.66 -4.66 16.81
N ARG A 418 -7.23 -3.46 16.77
CA ARG A 418 -7.77 -2.81 15.56
C ARG A 418 -6.72 -2.52 14.50
N ARG A 419 -5.43 -2.45 14.87
CA ARG A 419 -4.34 -2.19 13.93
C ARG A 419 -4.22 -3.26 12.85
N ARG A 420 -4.58 -4.51 13.15
CA ARG A 420 -4.63 -5.60 12.18
C ARG A 420 -5.64 -5.37 11.04
N LEU A 421 -6.65 -4.53 11.26
CA LEU A 421 -7.66 -4.18 10.28
C LEU A 421 -7.21 -3.11 9.27
N ARG A 422 -6.04 -2.53 9.41
CA ARG A 422 -5.52 -1.52 8.45
C ARG A 422 -5.08 -2.11 7.11
N VAL A 423 -4.85 -3.41 7.06
CA VAL A 423 -4.45 -4.13 5.85
C VAL A 423 -5.57 -5.04 5.37
N VAL A 424 -5.49 -5.44 4.11
CA VAL A 424 -6.43 -6.42 3.54
C VAL A 424 -6.17 -7.77 4.21
N PRO A 425 -7.20 -8.47 4.73
CA PRO A 425 -7.03 -9.77 5.36
C PRO A 425 -6.57 -10.83 4.34
N GLY A 426 -5.83 -11.83 4.83
CA GLY A 426 -5.24 -12.89 4.01
C GLY A 426 -5.96 -14.23 4.08
N LEU A 427 -5.77 -15.04 3.02
CA LEU A 427 -6.07 -16.46 3.02
C LEU A 427 -5.10 -17.20 3.96
N THR A 428 -3.81 -16.86 3.86
CA THR A 428 -2.75 -17.25 4.81
C THR A 428 -2.06 -16.05 5.39
N GLY A 429 -1.29 -16.21 6.47
CA GLY A 429 -0.60 -15.12 7.14
C GLY A 429 0.55 -15.60 8.01
N TRP A 430 1.38 -14.65 8.46
CA TRP A 430 2.54 -14.96 9.30
C TRP A 430 2.16 -15.63 10.61
N ALA A 431 1.10 -15.16 11.26
CA ALA A 431 0.56 -15.80 12.46
C ALA A 431 0.12 -17.24 12.20
N GLN A 432 -0.61 -17.50 11.10
CA GLN A 432 -1.11 -18.84 10.75
C GLN A 432 0.01 -19.85 10.45
N THR A 433 1.19 -19.38 10.04
CA THR A 433 2.36 -20.24 9.77
C THR A 433 3.28 -20.44 10.96
N ASN A 434 3.07 -19.71 12.06
CA ASN A 434 3.94 -19.78 13.25
C ASN A 434 3.19 -20.22 14.52
N GLN A 435 1.86 -20.11 14.57
CA GLN A 435 1.05 -20.43 15.74
C GLN A 435 -0.12 -21.32 15.33
N GLY A 436 -0.55 -22.20 16.26
CA GLY A 436 -1.71 -23.07 16.11
C GLY A 436 -3.04 -22.35 16.27
N TYR A 437 -4.09 -23.11 16.67
CA TYR A 437 -5.43 -22.57 16.92
C TYR A 437 -5.46 -21.78 18.23
N ASP A 438 -6.18 -20.66 18.23
CA ASP A 438 -6.44 -19.86 19.41
C ASP A 438 -7.42 -20.61 20.33
N THR A 439 -7.08 -20.73 21.61
CA THR A 439 -7.91 -21.36 22.66
C THR A 439 -8.13 -20.42 23.84
N SER A 440 -7.33 -19.37 23.98
CA SER A 440 -7.37 -18.37 25.03
C SER A 440 -7.15 -16.95 24.51
N ILE A 441 -7.40 -15.96 25.36
CA ILE A 441 -7.10 -14.55 25.07
C ILE A 441 -5.58 -14.33 24.93
N GLU A 442 -4.80 -15.07 25.72
CA GLU A 442 -3.34 -15.06 25.67
C GLU A 442 -2.82 -15.53 24.30
N ASP A 443 -3.43 -16.58 23.73
CA ASP A 443 -3.11 -17.04 22.37
C ASP A 443 -3.40 -15.95 21.33
N VAL A 444 -4.52 -15.22 21.51
CA VAL A 444 -4.88 -14.10 20.62
C VAL A 444 -3.89 -12.94 20.73
N LYS A 445 -3.41 -12.62 21.95
CA LYS A 445 -2.37 -11.61 22.15
C LYS A 445 -1.05 -12.00 21.47
N GLU A 446 -0.67 -13.27 21.58
CA GLU A 446 0.55 -13.77 20.91
C GLU A 446 0.39 -13.74 19.38
N LYS A 447 -0.75 -14.18 18.88
CA LYS A 447 -1.09 -14.10 17.44
C LYS A 447 -1.07 -12.66 16.92
N LEU A 448 -1.55 -11.71 17.73
CA LEU A 448 -1.52 -10.30 17.38
C LEU A 448 -0.08 -9.80 17.16
N LYS A 449 0.90 -10.24 17.97
CA LYS A 449 2.31 -9.89 17.78
C LYS A 449 2.81 -10.31 16.40
N TYR A 450 2.47 -11.54 15.96
CA TYR A 450 2.83 -12.01 14.61
C TYR A 450 2.11 -11.24 13.51
N ASP A 451 0.81 -10.91 13.69
CA ASP A 451 0.07 -10.10 12.73
C ASP A 451 0.65 -8.68 12.62
N LEU A 452 0.97 -8.06 13.76
CA LEU A 452 1.62 -6.74 13.81
C LEU A 452 3.02 -6.78 13.17
N TYR A 453 3.81 -7.81 13.47
CA TYR A 453 5.12 -7.99 12.85
C TYR A 453 5.00 -8.06 11.32
N TYR A 454 4.04 -8.82 10.80
CA TYR A 454 3.78 -8.85 9.35
C TYR A 454 3.42 -7.48 8.80
N ILE A 455 2.51 -6.78 9.46
CA ILE A 455 2.04 -5.45 9.04
C ILE A 455 3.19 -4.46 8.96
N GLU A 456 4.07 -4.45 9.96
CA GLU A 456 5.24 -3.55 10.00
C GLU A 456 6.33 -3.92 8.98
N ASN A 457 6.40 -5.18 8.54
CA ASN A 457 7.42 -5.70 7.64
C ASN A 457 6.86 -6.16 6.29
N MET A 458 5.68 -5.65 5.90
CA MET A 458 5.04 -6.01 4.64
C MET A 458 5.97 -5.77 3.44
N SER A 459 6.24 -6.82 2.68
CA SER A 459 7.01 -6.79 1.44
C SER A 459 6.68 -8.02 0.58
N LEU A 460 6.94 -7.96 -0.72
CA LEU A 460 6.80 -9.12 -1.61
C LEU A 460 7.69 -10.29 -1.16
N ARG A 461 8.88 -10.00 -0.61
CA ARG A 461 9.77 -11.02 -0.05
C ARG A 461 9.12 -11.74 1.14
N MET A 462 8.46 -11.00 2.04
CA MET A 462 7.77 -11.58 3.18
C MET A 462 6.56 -12.41 2.74
N ASP A 463 5.79 -11.91 1.78
CA ASP A 463 4.65 -12.63 1.20
C ASP A 463 5.10 -13.96 0.56
N THR A 464 6.16 -13.92 -0.24
CA THR A 464 6.73 -15.14 -0.86
C THR A 464 7.17 -16.15 0.21
N LYS A 465 7.84 -15.70 1.28
CA LYS A 465 8.25 -16.56 2.40
C LYS A 465 7.04 -17.24 3.06
N ILE A 466 5.95 -16.48 3.28
CA ILE A 466 4.71 -17.02 3.88
C ILE A 466 4.04 -18.02 2.96
N LEU A 467 3.94 -17.72 1.64
CA LEU A 467 3.34 -18.63 0.67
C LEU A 467 4.10 -19.95 0.57
N LEU A 468 5.43 -19.90 0.47
CA LEU A 468 6.28 -21.11 0.45
C LEU A 468 6.12 -21.95 1.72
N ARG A 469 6.08 -21.29 2.89
CA ARG A 469 5.88 -21.96 4.17
C ARG A 469 4.48 -22.58 4.27
N THR A 470 3.46 -21.88 3.80
CA THR A 470 2.08 -22.39 3.75
C THR A 470 1.99 -23.65 2.87
N LEU A 471 2.61 -23.61 1.69
CA LEU A 471 2.66 -24.77 0.77
C LEU A 471 3.36 -25.96 1.44
N PHE A 472 4.48 -25.72 2.10
CA PHE A 472 5.23 -26.76 2.82
C PHE A 472 4.41 -27.39 3.95
N VAL A 473 3.70 -26.59 4.75
CA VAL A 473 2.80 -27.05 5.82
C VAL A 473 1.64 -27.85 5.25
N ALA A 474 1.04 -27.36 4.16
CA ALA A 474 -0.06 -28.05 3.49
C ALA A 474 0.34 -29.42 2.93
N LEU A 475 1.54 -29.54 2.36
CA LEU A 475 2.07 -30.80 1.80
C LEU A 475 2.47 -31.81 2.88
N ARG A 476 3.05 -31.36 3.99
CA ARG A 476 3.46 -32.24 5.10
C ARG A 476 2.33 -32.66 6.01
N GLY A 477 1.20 -31.98 6.00
CA GLY A 477 0.06 -32.27 6.87
C GLY A 477 0.34 -32.08 8.37
N THR A 478 1.45 -31.43 8.71
CA THR A 478 1.89 -31.18 10.08
C THR A 478 1.58 -29.73 10.47
N GLU A 479 0.80 -29.55 11.53
CA GLU A 479 0.81 -28.32 12.29
C GLU A 479 2.26 -28.13 12.78
N ILE A 480 2.93 -27.06 12.38
CA ILE A 480 4.23 -26.70 12.93
C ILE A 480 3.94 -26.19 14.35
N ARG A 481 3.94 -27.09 15.34
CA ARG A 481 4.38 -26.74 16.66
C ARG A 481 5.87 -26.43 16.52
N LEU A 482 6.28 -25.18 16.61
CA LEU A 482 7.59 -24.87 17.12
C LEU A 482 7.56 -25.41 18.56
N GLU A 483 8.17 -26.57 18.76
CA GLU A 483 8.49 -27.05 20.08
C GLU A 483 9.14 -25.91 20.84
N LYS A 484 8.64 -25.68 22.04
CA LYS A 484 9.36 -24.98 23.10
C LYS A 484 10.62 -25.81 23.41
N GLU A 485 11.61 -25.73 22.56
CA GLU A 485 12.99 -26.07 22.87
C GLU A 485 13.76 -24.75 22.87
N ILE A 486 13.77 -24.12 24.01
CA ILE A 486 14.86 -23.36 24.62
C ILE A 486 14.35 -22.97 26.02
N SER A 487 14.37 -23.92 26.94
CA SER A 487 14.61 -23.64 28.35
C SER A 487 15.03 -24.95 29.02
N ASP A 488 16.30 -25.22 28.98
CA ASP A 488 17.11 -25.77 30.06
C ASP A 488 18.51 -25.17 29.94
#